data_0298c6f541c4eb19905efd74f758b24b
#
_entry.id   0298c6f541c4eb19905efd74f758b24b
#
_cell.length_a   1.000
_cell.length_b   1.000
_cell.length_c   1.000
_cell.angle_alpha   90.00
_cell.angle_beta   90.00
_cell.angle_gamma   90.00
#
_symmetry.space_group_name_H-M   'P 1'
#
loop_
_entity.id
_entity.type
_entity.pdbx_description
1 polymer ?
#
loop_
_entity_poly.entity_id
_entity_poly.type
_entity_poly.pdbx_seq_one_letter_code
_entity_poly.pdbx_strand_id
1 'polypeptide(L)'
;MENFKLDTNRKISRGFKDLWIQLGRIGLNFLNIIPKLGIVIYDFFGKLFTDVFHGIYNQQFEPKKAKKVIFAMASVVIVTTVAFSAVNYFTGSNMVKKPEIKKEVKKPEIKKEVKKSKEKPLLEVKRKSVDEVILPNLNLKTETVLNLFKDVEYDLGTVRSKKLVKPIYFTQFPRDLDALESTKLKKETFIKIVLPLIVAENERIIADREKLINLSKKKFTTDLEKQWIRQKLLEYKVKKGDLDELLTRMDIIPTSIALAQAAKESGWGTSRFALEGNAIFGQWTWSGQGIAPLDRESNKNHKILKFPILRASVKAYQNNLNTHKSYSKFRQKRSFLREKNKKVAGLELTETLNNYAQTGTEYTKKLNQIIKQNRLTDFEPVRLVNSVKKIELSS
;
A
#
# COMPACT_ATOMS: atom_id res chain seq x y z
N MET A 1 -13.38 30.52 31.50
CA MET A 1 -12.93 29.18 31.07
C MET A 1 -13.68 28.03 31.73
N GLU A 2 -14.40 28.23 32.82
CA GLU A 2 -15.16 27.16 33.52
C GLU A 2 -16.45 26.74 32.83
N ASN A 3 -17.13 27.62 32.11
CA ASN A 3 -18.40 27.29 31.45
C ASN A 3 -18.27 26.40 30.18
N PHE A 4 -17.09 26.28 29.62
CA PHE A 4 -16.86 25.45 28.43
C PHE A 4 -16.61 23.95 28.74
N LYS A 5 -16.17 23.65 29.97
CA LYS A 5 -15.97 22.26 30.43
C LYS A 5 -17.22 21.49 30.76
N LEU A 6 -18.25 22.18 31.23
CA LEU A 6 -19.53 21.55 31.62
C LEU A 6 -20.38 21.12 30.44
N ASP A 7 -20.30 21.85 29.31
CA ASP A 7 -21.16 21.61 28.15
C ASP A 7 -20.65 20.43 27.27
N THR A 8 -19.33 20.23 27.20
CA THR A 8 -18.73 19.09 26.49
C THR A 8 -19.00 17.75 27.18
N ASN A 9 -18.95 17.69 28.50
CA ASN A 9 -19.25 16.47 29.25
C ASN A 9 -20.74 16.08 29.15
N ARG A 10 -21.68 17.06 29.09
CA ARG A 10 -23.10 16.79 28.87
C ARG A 10 -23.41 16.30 27.44
N LYS A 11 -22.72 16.82 26.41
CA LYS A 11 -22.90 16.37 25.02
C LYS A 11 -22.35 14.95 24.78
N ILE A 12 -21.19 14.62 25.36
CA ILE A 12 -20.60 13.28 25.24
C ILE A 12 -21.46 12.24 25.98
N SER A 13 -21.96 12.55 27.16
CA SER A 13 -22.86 11.68 27.93
C SER A 13 -24.19 11.43 27.22
N ARG A 14 -24.79 12.47 26.59
CA ARG A 14 -26.05 12.33 25.84
C ARG A 14 -25.85 11.51 24.54
N GLY A 15 -24.80 11.76 23.78
CA GLY A 15 -24.52 11.01 22.55
C GLY A 15 -24.28 9.51 22.78
N PHE A 16 -23.68 9.15 23.92
CA PHE A 16 -23.49 7.74 24.29
C PHE A 16 -24.82 7.09 24.75
N LYS A 17 -25.68 7.83 25.45
CA LYS A 17 -27.00 7.34 25.84
C LYS A 17 -27.93 7.14 24.64
N ASP A 18 -27.89 8.05 23.68
CA ASP A 18 -28.69 7.96 22.46
C ASP A 18 -28.26 6.81 21.55
N LEU A 19 -26.96 6.51 21.50
CA LEU A 19 -26.41 5.35 20.77
C LEU A 19 -26.91 4.02 21.39
N TRP A 20 -26.96 3.92 22.72
CA TRP A 20 -27.46 2.73 23.42
C TRP A 20 -28.97 2.55 23.28
N ILE A 21 -29.73 3.64 23.23
CA ILE A 21 -31.17 3.60 22.99
C ILE A 21 -31.48 3.19 21.54
N GLN A 22 -30.70 3.62 20.58
CA GLN A 22 -30.81 3.17 19.19
C GLN A 22 -30.44 1.69 19.00
N LEU A 23 -29.41 1.20 19.65
CA LEU A 23 -29.05 -0.22 19.64
C LEU A 23 -30.10 -1.11 20.32
N GLY A 24 -30.76 -0.60 21.35
CA GLY A 24 -31.89 -1.29 22.00
C GLY A 24 -33.20 -1.33 21.17
N ARG A 25 -33.36 -0.43 20.19
CA ARG A 25 -34.53 -0.39 19.27
C ARG A 25 -34.42 -1.32 18.06
N ILE A 26 -33.23 -1.83 17.77
CA ILE A 26 -33.01 -2.78 16.68
C ILE A 26 -33.23 -4.22 17.18
N GLY A 27 -34.46 -4.50 17.63
CA GLY A 27 -35.06 -5.84 17.55
C GLY A 27 -34.41 -6.98 18.34
N LEU A 28 -33.97 -6.79 19.58
CA LEU A 28 -33.57 -7.88 20.46
C LEU A 28 -34.54 -8.01 21.66
N ASN A 29 -35.64 -8.70 21.44
CA ASN A 29 -36.57 -9.19 22.49
C ASN A 29 -35.92 -10.27 23.42
N PHE A 30 -34.60 -10.25 23.53
CA PHE A 30 -33.87 -11.20 24.34
C PHE A 30 -33.13 -10.52 25.44
N LEU A 31 -33.72 -9.98 26.49
CA LEU A 31 -32.80 -9.62 27.60
C LEU A 31 -33.47 -8.73 28.66
N ASN A 32 -34.35 -9.33 29.42
CA ASN A 32 -34.74 -8.78 30.73
C ASN A 32 -33.60 -8.75 31.77
N ILE A 33 -32.44 -9.27 31.42
CA ILE A 33 -31.24 -9.36 32.28
C ILE A 33 -30.17 -8.32 31.91
N ILE A 34 -30.13 -7.83 30.68
CA ILE A 34 -29.10 -6.90 30.20
C ILE A 34 -29.21 -5.46 30.73
N PRO A 35 -30.40 -4.86 30.99
CA PRO A 35 -30.43 -3.50 31.52
C PRO A 35 -29.68 -3.32 32.84
N LYS A 36 -29.75 -4.30 33.73
CA LYS A 36 -29.04 -4.24 35.03
C LYS A 36 -27.55 -4.42 34.88
N LEU A 37 -27.11 -5.33 33.99
CA LEU A 37 -25.69 -5.53 33.67
C LEU A 37 -25.12 -4.33 32.90
N GLY A 38 -25.90 -3.73 31.99
CA GLY A 38 -25.52 -2.56 31.21
C GLY A 38 -25.28 -1.32 32.07
N ILE A 39 -26.08 -1.12 33.12
CA ILE A 39 -25.91 0.02 34.06
C ILE A 39 -24.63 -0.19 34.89
N VAL A 40 -24.37 -1.38 35.41
CA VAL A 40 -23.16 -1.68 36.20
C VAL A 40 -21.90 -1.54 35.33
N ILE A 41 -21.95 -2.00 34.11
CA ILE A 41 -20.85 -1.86 33.15
C ILE A 41 -20.64 -0.38 32.80
N TYR A 42 -21.70 0.38 32.56
CA TYR A 42 -21.63 1.81 32.24
C TYR A 42 -21.02 2.63 33.39
N ASP A 43 -21.46 2.41 34.64
CA ASP A 43 -20.90 3.11 35.81
C ASP A 43 -19.44 2.73 36.06
N PHE A 44 -19.10 1.45 35.87
CA PHE A 44 -17.71 0.99 36.01
C PHE A 44 -16.79 1.64 34.96
N PHE A 45 -17.23 1.66 33.70
CA PHE A 45 -16.43 2.27 32.60
C PHE A 45 -16.45 3.80 32.65
N GLY A 46 -17.55 4.42 33.09
CA GLY A 46 -17.61 5.86 33.29
C GLY A 46 -16.61 6.34 34.35
N LYS A 47 -16.54 5.65 35.49
CA LYS A 47 -15.54 5.91 36.54
C LYS A 47 -14.10 5.66 36.04
N LEU A 48 -13.87 4.53 35.38
CA LEU A 48 -12.54 4.20 34.85
C LEU A 48 -12.06 5.23 33.84
N PHE A 49 -12.95 5.72 32.96
CA PHE A 49 -12.62 6.73 31.94
C PHE A 49 -12.32 8.10 32.55
N THR A 50 -13.06 8.52 33.59
CA THR A 50 -12.79 9.76 34.34
C THR A 50 -11.47 9.68 35.10
N ASP A 51 -11.16 8.56 35.74
CA ASP A 51 -9.92 8.38 36.47
C ASP A 51 -8.68 8.36 35.56
N VAL A 52 -8.79 7.73 34.36
CA VAL A 52 -7.74 7.74 33.32
C VAL A 52 -7.52 9.13 32.76
N PHE A 53 -8.60 9.85 32.41
CA PHE A 53 -8.51 11.21 31.87
C PHE A 53 -7.93 12.20 32.87
N HIS A 54 -8.30 12.07 34.15
CA HIS A 54 -7.75 12.90 35.24
C HIS A 54 -6.28 12.60 35.51
N GLY A 55 -5.87 11.32 35.43
CA GLY A 55 -4.48 10.90 35.58
C GLY A 55 -3.58 11.37 34.45
N ILE A 56 -4.09 11.35 33.20
CA ILE A 56 -3.35 11.84 32.02
C ILE A 56 -3.20 13.36 32.06
N TYR A 57 -4.25 14.08 32.50
CA TYR A 57 -4.25 15.54 32.51
C TYR A 57 -3.33 16.12 33.59
N ASN A 58 -3.16 15.43 34.73
CA ASN A 58 -2.38 15.92 35.89
C ASN A 58 -0.93 15.42 35.91
N GLN A 59 -0.44 14.73 34.87
CA GLN A 59 0.91 14.17 34.77
C GLN A 59 1.37 13.28 35.96
N GLN A 60 0.43 12.81 36.79
CA GLN A 60 0.69 11.92 37.92
C GLN A 60 0.27 10.49 37.62
N PHE A 61 0.95 9.83 36.67
CA PHE A 61 0.67 8.43 36.33
C PHE A 61 1.61 7.51 37.08
N GLU A 62 1.12 6.86 38.14
CA GLU A 62 1.87 5.78 38.80
C GLU A 62 1.90 4.53 37.90
N PRO A 63 3.08 3.88 37.69
CA PRO A 63 3.22 2.70 36.84
C PRO A 63 2.30 1.52 37.21
N LYS A 64 1.94 1.38 38.47
CA LYS A 64 1.03 0.34 38.97
C LYS A 64 -0.43 0.58 38.53
N LYS A 65 -0.88 1.84 38.41
CA LYS A 65 -2.21 2.20 37.94
C LYS A 65 -2.33 2.06 36.42
N ALA A 66 -1.25 2.39 35.67
CA ALA A 66 -1.21 2.18 34.22
C ALA A 66 -1.41 0.70 33.83
N LYS A 67 -0.80 -0.25 34.56
CA LYS A 67 -1.00 -1.68 34.29
C LYS A 67 -2.45 -2.12 34.50
N LYS A 68 -3.13 -1.63 35.54
CA LYS A 68 -4.56 -1.95 35.79
C LYS A 68 -5.47 -1.42 34.68
N VAL A 69 -5.20 -0.22 34.17
CA VAL A 69 -5.95 0.38 33.06
C VAL A 69 -5.75 -0.38 31.75
N ILE A 70 -4.51 -0.75 31.42
CA ILE A 70 -4.21 -1.56 30.25
C ILE A 70 -4.89 -2.93 30.32
N PHE A 71 -4.89 -3.54 31.51
CA PHE A 71 -5.55 -4.84 31.72
C PHE A 71 -7.08 -4.74 31.58
N ALA A 72 -7.68 -3.67 32.10
CA ALA A 72 -9.11 -3.40 31.94
C ALA A 72 -9.50 -3.14 30.48
N MET A 73 -8.72 -2.37 29.74
CA MET A 73 -8.94 -2.14 28.30
C MET A 73 -8.79 -3.43 27.47
N ALA A 74 -7.81 -4.26 27.78
CA ALA A 74 -7.63 -5.56 27.13
C ALA A 74 -8.81 -6.51 27.41
N SER A 75 -9.34 -6.51 28.64
CA SER A 75 -10.51 -7.32 29.01
C SER A 75 -11.76 -6.90 28.27
N VAL A 76 -11.97 -5.59 28.01
CA VAL A 76 -13.09 -5.09 27.20
C VAL A 76 -13.02 -5.55 25.76
N VAL A 77 -11.82 -5.49 25.16
CA VAL A 77 -11.62 -5.96 23.78
C VAL A 77 -11.91 -7.47 23.68
N ILE A 78 -11.50 -8.25 24.66
CA ILE A 78 -11.77 -9.69 24.68
C ILE A 78 -13.27 -9.97 24.82
N VAL A 79 -13.97 -9.30 25.73
CA VAL A 79 -15.41 -9.49 25.94
C VAL A 79 -16.22 -9.06 24.69
N THR A 80 -15.84 -7.96 24.06
CA THR A 80 -16.53 -7.50 22.84
C THR A 80 -16.27 -8.42 21.64
N THR A 81 -15.08 -8.95 21.49
CA THR A 81 -14.76 -9.92 20.42
C THR A 81 -15.46 -11.25 20.62
N VAL A 82 -15.54 -11.76 21.86
CA VAL A 82 -16.29 -13.00 22.17
C VAL A 82 -17.78 -12.79 21.97
N ALA A 83 -18.36 -11.65 22.38
CA ALA A 83 -19.78 -11.34 22.17
C ALA A 83 -20.10 -11.21 20.66
N PHE A 84 -19.25 -10.56 19.89
CA PHE A 84 -19.38 -10.45 18.43
C PHE A 84 -19.30 -11.80 17.72
N SER A 85 -18.38 -12.67 18.16
CA SER A 85 -18.23 -14.02 17.62
C SER A 85 -19.45 -14.90 17.96
N ALA A 86 -20.00 -14.78 19.18
CA ALA A 86 -21.21 -15.49 19.58
C ALA A 86 -22.44 -15.04 18.76
N VAL A 87 -22.62 -13.74 18.55
CA VAL A 87 -23.70 -13.20 17.71
C VAL A 87 -23.57 -13.75 16.27
N ASN A 88 -22.40 -13.74 15.68
CA ASN A 88 -22.17 -14.28 14.33
C ASN A 88 -22.39 -15.80 14.27
N TYR A 89 -22.05 -16.56 15.32
CA TYR A 89 -22.33 -18.00 15.39
C TYR A 89 -23.83 -18.29 15.45
N PHE A 90 -24.60 -17.55 16.25
CA PHE A 90 -26.06 -17.76 16.37
C PHE A 90 -26.86 -17.20 15.18
N THR A 91 -26.40 -16.14 14.52
CA THR A 91 -27.05 -15.59 13.33
C THR A 91 -26.67 -16.33 12.04
N GLY A 92 -25.47 -16.88 11.98
CA GLY A 92 -24.97 -17.66 10.82
C GLY A 92 -25.58 -19.07 10.72
N SER A 93 -26.05 -19.67 11.81
CA SER A 93 -26.63 -21.01 11.80
C SER A 93 -28.06 -21.10 11.27
N ASN A 94 -28.74 -19.98 11.00
CA ASN A 94 -30.12 -19.94 10.50
C ASN A 94 -30.28 -19.65 9.01
N MET A 95 -29.22 -19.62 8.22
CA MET A 95 -29.31 -19.29 6.78
C MET A 95 -28.64 -20.31 5.84
N VAL A 96 -28.75 -21.63 6.13
CA VAL A 96 -28.49 -22.64 5.09
C VAL A 96 -29.50 -23.79 5.26
N LYS A 97 -30.70 -23.63 4.73
CA LYS A 97 -31.50 -24.75 4.30
C LYS A 97 -31.27 -24.95 2.80
N LYS A 98 -30.59 -26.06 2.47
CA LYS A 98 -30.41 -26.60 1.14
C LYS A 98 -31.74 -27.00 0.55
N PRO A 99 -32.14 -26.65 -0.68
CA PRO A 99 -33.26 -27.30 -1.35
C PRO A 99 -32.80 -28.61 -1.97
N GLU A 100 -33.50 -29.67 -1.63
CA GLU A 100 -33.40 -30.98 -2.27
C GLU A 100 -33.86 -30.91 -3.72
N ILE A 101 -33.06 -31.51 -4.60
CA ILE A 101 -33.36 -31.72 -6.02
C ILE A 101 -34.19 -32.96 -6.16
N LYS A 102 -35.49 -32.85 -6.48
CA LYS A 102 -36.26 -33.97 -7.09
C LYS A 102 -36.18 -33.84 -8.59
N LYS A 103 -35.65 -34.90 -9.19
CA LYS A 103 -35.70 -35.18 -10.63
C LYS A 103 -37.14 -35.51 -11.05
N GLU A 104 -37.65 -34.84 -12.06
CA GLU A 104 -38.58 -35.44 -13.01
C GLU A 104 -38.43 -34.86 -14.41
N VAL A 105 -38.40 -35.81 -15.34
CA VAL A 105 -38.20 -35.68 -16.78
C VAL A 105 -39.54 -35.46 -17.46
N LYS A 106 -39.67 -34.53 -18.39
CA LYS A 106 -40.39 -34.69 -19.68
C LYS A 106 -40.25 -33.47 -20.61
N LYS A 107 -39.84 -33.77 -21.82
CA LYS A 107 -39.92 -32.98 -23.06
C LYS A 107 -41.31 -33.27 -23.72
N PRO A 108 -41.79 -32.68 -24.84
CA PRO A 108 -41.26 -31.59 -25.68
C PRO A 108 -42.33 -30.59 -26.25
N GLU A 109 -41.86 -29.74 -27.18
CA GLU A 109 -42.49 -29.17 -28.40
C GLU A 109 -43.13 -27.77 -28.34
N ILE A 110 -42.58 -26.88 -29.08
CA ILE A 110 -42.64 -26.29 -30.43
C ILE A 110 -43.41 -24.95 -30.57
N LYS A 111 -42.68 -23.96 -31.16
CA LYS A 111 -43.03 -22.85 -32.07
C LYS A 111 -43.79 -21.62 -31.56
N LYS A 112 -43.19 -20.43 -31.62
CA LYS A 112 -43.32 -19.50 -32.73
C LYS A 112 -42.46 -18.23 -32.55
N GLU A 113 -41.86 -17.78 -33.66
CA GLU A 113 -41.07 -16.58 -33.87
C GLU A 113 -41.84 -15.29 -33.55
N VAL A 114 -41.13 -14.30 -32.95
CA VAL A 114 -41.27 -12.87 -33.29
C VAL A 114 -39.93 -12.20 -33.22
N LYS A 115 -39.50 -11.64 -34.34
CA LYS A 115 -38.33 -10.78 -34.53
C LYS A 115 -38.46 -9.50 -33.70
N LYS A 116 -37.41 -9.11 -32.93
CA LYS A 116 -37.00 -7.71 -32.83
C LYS A 116 -35.57 -7.54 -32.32
N SER A 117 -34.81 -6.86 -33.14
CA SER A 117 -33.64 -5.96 -32.95
C SER A 117 -32.56 -6.33 -31.97
N LYS A 118 -31.39 -6.44 -32.55
CA LYS A 118 -30.07 -6.63 -31.96
C LYS A 118 -29.68 -5.43 -31.08
N GLU A 119 -29.62 -5.64 -29.77
CA GLU A 119 -28.68 -4.97 -28.89
C GLU A 119 -27.65 -6.00 -28.44
N LYS A 120 -26.39 -5.75 -28.76
CA LYS A 120 -25.27 -6.56 -28.31
C LYS A 120 -25.12 -6.41 -26.78
N PRO A 121 -25.10 -7.49 -26.00
CA PRO A 121 -24.73 -7.39 -24.59
C PRO A 121 -23.25 -6.98 -24.50
N LEU A 122 -23.02 -5.92 -23.78
CA LEU A 122 -21.68 -5.48 -23.34
C LEU A 122 -21.04 -6.65 -22.60
N LEU A 123 -19.92 -7.16 -23.12
CA LEU A 123 -19.12 -8.19 -22.47
C LEU A 123 -18.72 -7.72 -21.06
N GLU A 124 -19.40 -8.26 -20.06
CA GLU A 124 -18.96 -8.24 -18.68
C GLU A 124 -17.59 -8.94 -18.59
N VAL A 125 -16.53 -8.17 -18.64
CA VAL A 125 -15.19 -8.66 -18.31
C VAL A 125 -15.21 -8.97 -16.82
N LYS A 126 -15.65 -10.16 -16.45
CA LYS A 126 -15.32 -10.75 -15.14
C LYS A 126 -13.80 -10.63 -14.98
N ARG A 127 -13.35 -9.68 -14.15
CA ARG A 127 -12.00 -9.71 -13.64
C ARG A 127 -11.87 -11.02 -12.86
N LYS A 128 -11.32 -12.05 -13.50
CA LYS A 128 -10.75 -13.17 -12.76
C LYS A 128 -9.84 -12.55 -11.71
N SER A 129 -10.07 -12.89 -10.46
CA SER A 129 -9.03 -12.79 -9.44
C SER A 129 -7.76 -13.31 -10.13
N VAL A 130 -6.73 -12.48 -10.15
CA VAL A 130 -5.44 -12.95 -10.64
C VAL A 130 -5.06 -14.03 -9.63
N ASP A 131 -5.37 -15.27 -9.96
CA ASP A 131 -4.83 -16.41 -9.25
C ASP A 131 -3.34 -16.15 -9.16
N GLU A 132 -2.80 -16.26 -7.97
CA GLU A 132 -1.39 -16.03 -7.68
C GLU A 132 -0.60 -16.88 -8.66
N VAL A 133 -0.12 -16.27 -9.75
CA VAL A 133 0.73 -16.96 -10.72
C VAL A 133 2.03 -17.21 -9.98
N ILE A 134 2.14 -18.40 -9.39
CA ILE A 134 3.39 -18.89 -8.82
C ILE A 134 4.32 -19.07 -10.00
N LEU A 135 5.08 -18.02 -10.31
CA LEU A 135 6.12 -18.11 -11.32
C LEU A 135 7.14 -19.16 -10.84
N PRO A 136 7.50 -20.13 -11.67
CA PRO A 136 8.47 -21.11 -11.30
C PRO A 136 9.74 -20.39 -10.85
N ASN A 137 10.36 -20.92 -9.80
CA ASN A 137 11.65 -20.42 -9.30
C ASN A 137 12.71 -20.73 -10.34
N LEU A 138 12.78 -19.89 -11.37
CA LEU A 138 13.80 -19.99 -12.41
C LEU A 138 15.14 -19.77 -11.71
N ASN A 139 15.99 -20.78 -11.78
CA ASN A 139 17.36 -20.70 -11.24
C ASN A 139 18.20 -19.82 -12.19
N LEU A 140 17.85 -18.52 -12.20
CA LEU A 140 18.41 -17.54 -13.12
C LEU A 140 19.88 -17.30 -12.76
N LYS A 141 20.78 -17.61 -13.69
CA LYS A 141 22.22 -17.35 -13.55
C LYS A 141 22.57 -15.96 -14.09
N THR A 142 23.55 -15.33 -13.47
CA THR A 142 24.04 -14.00 -13.88
C THR A 142 24.55 -14.02 -15.32
N GLU A 143 25.25 -15.06 -15.74
CA GLU A 143 25.72 -15.22 -17.12
C GLU A 143 24.56 -15.15 -18.13
N THR A 144 23.45 -15.85 -17.87
CA THR A 144 22.24 -15.80 -18.71
C THR A 144 21.67 -14.39 -18.83
N VAL A 145 21.66 -13.65 -17.71
CA VAL A 145 21.20 -12.25 -17.69
C VAL A 145 22.13 -11.34 -18.50
N LEU A 146 23.43 -11.52 -18.37
CA LEU A 146 24.41 -10.72 -19.11
C LEU A 146 24.35 -11.01 -20.63
N ASN A 147 24.17 -12.26 -21.02
CA ASN A 147 24.00 -12.67 -22.42
C ASN A 147 22.70 -12.06 -22.97
N LEU A 148 21.59 -12.15 -22.26
CA LEU A 148 20.34 -11.49 -22.65
C LEU A 148 20.53 -9.98 -22.87
N PHE A 149 21.23 -9.28 -21.97
CA PHE A 149 21.48 -7.85 -22.13
C PHE A 149 22.32 -7.55 -23.38
N LYS A 150 23.25 -8.42 -23.72
CA LYS A 150 24.06 -8.32 -24.94
C LYS A 150 23.21 -8.57 -26.19
N ASP A 151 22.42 -9.65 -26.22
CA ASP A 151 21.61 -10.06 -27.38
C ASP A 151 20.55 -8.98 -27.72
N VAL A 152 19.99 -8.33 -26.70
CA VAL A 152 19.03 -7.24 -26.89
C VAL A 152 19.69 -5.86 -26.92
N GLU A 153 21.00 -5.75 -26.96
CA GLU A 153 21.74 -4.48 -26.96
C GLU A 153 21.32 -3.52 -25.84
N TYR A 154 21.14 -4.05 -24.62
CA TYR A 154 20.77 -3.23 -23.48
C TYR A 154 22.01 -2.66 -22.78
N ASP A 155 22.38 -1.45 -23.18
CA ASP A 155 23.55 -0.72 -22.64
C ASP A 155 23.11 0.54 -21.88
N LEU A 156 23.71 0.77 -20.70
CA LEU A 156 23.38 1.94 -19.86
C LEU A 156 23.92 3.26 -20.44
N GLY A 157 24.98 3.24 -21.22
CA GLY A 157 25.49 4.41 -21.94
C GLY A 157 24.45 4.90 -22.94
N THR A 158 23.90 3.98 -23.72
CA THR A 158 22.80 4.23 -24.67
C THR A 158 21.54 4.73 -23.95
N VAL A 159 21.18 4.16 -22.80
CA VAL A 159 20.04 4.63 -22.00
C VAL A 159 20.26 6.07 -21.52
N ARG A 160 21.47 6.41 -21.05
CA ARG A 160 21.82 7.76 -20.61
C ARG A 160 21.74 8.79 -21.73
N SER A 161 22.18 8.44 -22.94
CA SER A 161 22.17 9.34 -24.10
C SER A 161 20.76 9.48 -24.70
N LYS A 162 20.09 8.36 -25.00
CA LYS A 162 18.78 8.34 -25.68
C LYS A 162 17.62 8.58 -24.74
N LYS A 163 17.80 8.50 -23.43
CA LYS A 163 16.75 8.61 -22.38
C LYS A 163 15.63 7.57 -22.54
N LEU A 164 15.93 6.45 -23.16
CA LEU A 164 15.00 5.35 -23.41
C LEU A 164 15.54 4.07 -22.82
N VAL A 165 14.71 3.35 -22.07
CA VAL A 165 15.03 2.05 -21.46
C VAL A 165 14.15 0.95 -22.03
N LYS A 166 14.74 -0.22 -22.30
CA LYS A 166 14.01 -1.39 -22.79
C LYS A 166 13.12 -1.96 -21.66
N PRO A 167 11.85 -2.35 -21.95
CA PRO A 167 10.93 -2.89 -20.97
C PRO A 167 11.23 -4.36 -20.64
N ILE A 168 12.41 -4.64 -20.09
CA ILE A 168 12.84 -5.98 -19.68
C ILE A 168 12.58 -6.12 -18.19
N TYR A 169 11.68 -7.02 -17.82
CA TYR A 169 11.24 -7.19 -16.44
C TYR A 169 11.65 -8.53 -15.87
N PHE A 170 12.64 -8.53 -14.99
CA PHE A 170 13.00 -9.70 -14.23
C PHE A 170 12.06 -9.89 -13.03
N THR A 171 11.71 -11.12 -12.76
CA THR A 171 10.87 -11.48 -11.61
C THR A 171 11.66 -11.63 -10.32
N GLN A 172 12.96 -11.92 -10.43
CA GLN A 172 13.90 -12.10 -9.33
C GLN A 172 15.31 -11.71 -9.77
N PHE A 173 16.21 -11.48 -8.81
CA PHE A 173 17.66 -11.36 -9.10
C PHE A 173 18.27 -12.72 -9.41
N PRO A 174 19.36 -12.76 -10.25
CA PRO A 174 20.19 -13.96 -10.34
C PRO A 174 20.84 -14.25 -8.99
N ARG A 175 20.86 -15.53 -8.59
CA ARG A 175 21.31 -15.92 -7.25
C ARG A 175 22.81 -15.78 -7.05
N ASP A 176 23.56 -15.82 -8.13
CA ASP A 176 25.02 -15.73 -8.21
C ASP A 176 25.50 -14.32 -8.61
N LEU A 177 24.66 -13.29 -8.42
CA LEU A 177 25.00 -11.90 -8.72
C LEU A 177 26.22 -11.40 -7.90
N ASP A 178 26.37 -11.88 -6.69
CA ASP A 178 27.49 -11.59 -5.80
C ASP A 178 28.81 -12.23 -6.24
N ALA A 179 28.77 -13.32 -7.01
CA ALA A 179 29.94 -13.99 -7.54
C ALA A 179 30.65 -13.18 -8.64
N LEU A 180 30.04 -12.11 -9.16
CA LEU A 180 30.76 -11.23 -10.10
C LEU A 180 31.94 -10.55 -9.43
N GLU A 181 33.14 -10.77 -9.92
CA GLU A 181 34.37 -10.14 -9.41
C GLU A 181 34.37 -8.62 -9.62
N SER A 182 33.92 -8.17 -10.78
CA SER A 182 33.86 -6.75 -11.12
C SER A 182 32.70 -6.04 -10.38
N THR A 183 33.05 -5.21 -9.39
CA THR A 183 32.09 -4.34 -8.70
C THR A 183 31.32 -3.42 -9.66
N LYS A 184 32.00 -2.96 -10.74
CA LYS A 184 31.38 -2.13 -11.77
C LYS A 184 30.30 -2.93 -12.50
N LEU A 185 30.61 -4.12 -12.97
CA LEU A 185 29.68 -4.99 -13.70
C LEU A 185 28.51 -5.39 -12.82
N LYS A 186 28.74 -5.69 -11.53
CA LYS A 186 27.70 -5.98 -10.54
C LYS A 186 26.69 -4.83 -10.42
N LYS A 187 27.18 -3.60 -10.25
CA LYS A 187 26.34 -2.40 -10.15
C LYS A 187 25.57 -2.12 -11.44
N GLU A 188 26.21 -2.25 -12.58
CA GLU A 188 25.58 -2.06 -13.90
C GLU A 188 24.47 -3.11 -14.14
N THR A 189 24.72 -4.38 -13.80
CA THR A 189 23.73 -5.46 -13.88
C THR A 189 22.53 -5.18 -12.99
N PHE A 190 22.78 -4.79 -11.74
CA PHE A 190 21.73 -4.37 -10.82
C PHE A 190 20.87 -3.22 -11.38
N ILE A 191 21.52 -2.16 -11.89
CA ILE A 191 20.81 -1.01 -12.48
C ILE A 191 19.99 -1.46 -13.69
N LYS A 192 20.53 -2.30 -14.58
CA LYS A 192 19.82 -2.84 -15.75
C LYS A 192 18.57 -3.63 -15.34
N ILE A 193 18.60 -4.37 -14.24
CA ILE A 193 17.46 -5.14 -13.72
C ILE A 193 16.40 -4.21 -13.09
N VAL A 194 16.81 -3.23 -12.26
CA VAL A 194 15.89 -2.46 -11.42
C VAL A 194 15.32 -1.22 -12.15
N LEU A 195 16.09 -0.60 -13.02
CA LEU A 195 15.71 0.62 -13.73
C LEU A 195 14.38 0.49 -14.52
N PRO A 196 14.17 -0.55 -15.35
CA PRO A 196 12.92 -0.71 -16.08
C PRO A 196 11.69 -0.85 -15.15
N LEU A 197 11.86 -1.49 -14.00
CA LEU A 197 10.80 -1.68 -13.01
C LEU A 197 10.36 -0.35 -12.39
N ILE A 198 11.34 0.50 -12.02
CA ILE A 198 11.09 1.83 -11.45
C ILE A 198 10.42 2.72 -12.49
N VAL A 199 10.94 2.73 -13.73
CA VAL A 199 10.39 3.56 -14.82
C VAL A 199 8.97 3.15 -15.14
N ALA A 200 8.68 1.83 -15.23
CA ALA A 200 7.34 1.32 -15.49
C ALA A 200 6.32 1.74 -14.43
N GLU A 201 6.70 1.70 -13.17
CA GLU A 201 5.80 2.13 -12.08
C GLU A 201 5.63 3.67 -12.06
N ASN A 202 6.69 4.43 -12.37
CA ASN A 202 6.59 5.88 -12.51
C ASN A 202 5.66 6.28 -13.66
N GLU A 203 5.77 5.63 -14.83
CA GLU A 203 4.88 5.89 -15.97
C GLU A 203 3.42 5.55 -15.65
N ARG A 204 3.18 4.45 -14.94
CA ARG A 204 1.84 4.11 -14.45
C ARG A 204 1.28 5.22 -13.54
N ILE A 205 2.10 5.73 -12.62
CA ILE A 205 1.68 6.81 -11.70
C ILE A 205 1.42 8.11 -12.50
N ILE A 206 2.24 8.44 -13.50
CA ILE A 206 2.03 9.61 -14.37
C ILE A 206 0.69 9.49 -15.10
N ALA A 207 0.43 8.35 -15.73
CA ALA A 207 -0.83 8.11 -16.44
C ALA A 207 -2.05 8.21 -15.50
N ASP A 208 -1.96 7.65 -14.30
CA ASP A 208 -3.00 7.77 -13.27
C ASP A 208 -3.20 9.24 -12.85
N ARG A 209 -2.11 9.99 -12.67
CA ARG A 209 -2.12 11.41 -12.29
C ARG A 209 -2.74 12.29 -13.40
N GLU A 210 -2.36 12.09 -14.64
CA GLU A 210 -2.93 12.80 -15.81
C GLU A 210 -4.42 12.51 -15.94
N LYS A 211 -4.83 11.25 -15.78
CA LYS A 211 -6.24 10.88 -15.72
C LYS A 211 -6.98 11.61 -14.62
N LEU A 212 -6.41 11.69 -13.39
CA LEU A 212 -7.04 12.40 -12.28
C LEU A 212 -7.18 13.89 -12.57
N ILE A 213 -6.14 14.54 -13.10
CA ILE A 213 -6.17 15.96 -13.49
C ILE A 213 -7.26 16.20 -14.55
N ASN A 214 -7.38 15.32 -15.52
CA ASN A 214 -8.43 15.44 -16.56
C ASN A 214 -9.83 15.26 -15.97
N LEU A 215 -10.00 14.30 -15.03
CA LEU A 215 -11.27 14.07 -14.36
C LEU A 215 -11.67 15.22 -13.43
N SER A 216 -10.71 15.85 -12.74
CA SER A 216 -10.98 16.98 -11.84
C SER A 216 -11.48 18.25 -12.59
N LYS A 217 -11.16 18.37 -13.86
CA LYS A 217 -11.61 19.48 -14.74
C LYS A 217 -12.99 19.24 -15.36
N LYS A 218 -13.50 18.01 -15.32
CA LYS A 218 -14.80 17.67 -15.91
C LYS A 218 -15.95 18.24 -15.09
N LYS A 219 -16.94 18.82 -15.74
CA LYS A 219 -18.19 19.27 -15.12
C LYS A 219 -19.05 18.09 -14.63
N PHE A 220 -19.01 16.97 -15.35
CA PHE A 220 -19.74 15.75 -15.01
C PHE A 220 -18.80 14.54 -15.12
N THR A 221 -18.88 13.63 -14.15
CA THR A 221 -18.14 12.36 -14.12
C THR A 221 -19.11 11.18 -14.15
N THR A 222 -18.75 10.15 -14.91
CA THR A 222 -19.51 8.88 -14.94
C THR A 222 -19.33 8.10 -13.62
N ASP A 223 -20.18 7.12 -13.36
CA ASP A 223 -20.06 6.29 -12.15
C ASP A 223 -18.79 5.43 -12.16
N LEU A 224 -18.31 4.99 -13.31
CA LEU A 224 -17.03 4.30 -13.46
C LEU A 224 -15.85 5.22 -13.11
N GLU A 225 -15.89 6.48 -13.53
CA GLU A 225 -14.87 7.48 -13.17
C GLU A 225 -14.88 7.78 -11.66
N LYS A 226 -16.06 7.93 -11.06
CA LYS A 226 -16.21 8.11 -9.61
C LYS A 226 -15.70 6.88 -8.83
N GLN A 227 -15.97 5.67 -9.33
CA GLN A 227 -15.47 4.43 -8.74
C GLN A 227 -13.93 4.37 -8.82
N TRP A 228 -13.35 4.74 -9.96
CA TRP A 228 -11.90 4.79 -10.13
C TRP A 228 -11.25 5.80 -9.16
N ILE A 229 -11.84 7.01 -9.01
CA ILE A 229 -11.38 8.01 -8.04
C ILE A 229 -11.44 7.45 -6.62
N ARG A 230 -12.55 6.83 -6.22
CA ARG A 230 -12.68 6.19 -4.90
C ARG A 230 -11.60 5.13 -4.66
N GLN A 231 -11.33 4.30 -5.65
CA GLN A 231 -10.27 3.29 -5.58
C GLN A 231 -8.89 3.95 -5.38
N LYS A 232 -8.61 5.08 -6.08
CA LYS A 232 -7.35 5.81 -5.91
C LYS A 232 -7.24 6.49 -4.54
N LEU A 233 -8.30 7.08 -4.04
CA LEU A 233 -8.34 7.62 -2.68
C LEU A 233 -7.99 6.56 -1.62
N LEU A 234 -8.51 5.34 -1.76
CA LEU A 234 -8.17 4.21 -0.90
C LEU A 234 -6.72 3.76 -1.09
N GLU A 235 -6.26 3.57 -2.34
CA GLU A 235 -4.88 3.15 -2.66
C GLU A 235 -3.84 4.11 -2.06
N TYR A 236 -4.10 5.42 -2.15
CA TYR A 236 -3.20 6.46 -1.63
C TYR A 236 -3.54 6.91 -0.19
N LYS A 237 -4.46 6.23 0.49
CA LYS A 237 -4.86 6.47 1.89
C LYS A 237 -5.29 7.93 2.15
N VAL A 238 -5.99 8.52 1.19
CA VAL A 238 -6.54 9.87 1.31
C VAL A 238 -7.91 9.79 1.97
N LYS A 239 -8.12 10.64 2.98
CA LYS A 239 -9.39 10.73 3.72
C LYS A 239 -10.27 11.83 3.11
N LYS A 240 -11.58 11.76 3.36
CA LYS A 240 -12.57 12.82 3.03
C LYS A 240 -12.70 13.17 1.54
N GLY A 241 -12.19 12.36 0.62
CA GLY A 241 -12.34 12.64 -0.82
C GLY A 241 -11.51 13.82 -1.35
N ASP A 242 -10.46 14.24 -0.62
CA ASP A 242 -9.60 15.36 -0.96
C ASP A 242 -8.75 15.03 -2.21
N LEU A 243 -9.08 15.64 -3.34
CA LEU A 243 -8.39 15.42 -4.62
C LEU A 243 -7.02 16.13 -4.69
N ASP A 244 -6.84 17.24 -3.98
CA ASP A 244 -5.56 17.95 -3.94
C ASP A 244 -4.53 17.16 -3.12
N GLU A 245 -4.96 16.59 -1.99
CA GLU A 245 -4.12 15.66 -1.25
C GLU A 245 -3.84 14.39 -2.08
N LEU A 246 -4.83 13.89 -2.86
CA LEU A 246 -4.60 12.77 -3.77
C LEU A 246 -3.55 13.11 -4.83
N LEU A 247 -3.62 14.28 -5.45
CA LEU A 247 -2.62 14.77 -6.40
C LEU A 247 -1.24 14.95 -5.77
N THR A 248 -1.18 15.41 -4.53
CA THR A 248 0.08 15.52 -3.77
C THR A 248 0.71 14.15 -3.51
N ARG A 249 -0.10 13.12 -3.25
CA ARG A 249 0.37 11.75 -3.00
C ARG A 249 0.63 10.96 -4.28
N MET A 250 -0.22 11.10 -5.29
CA MET A 250 -0.14 10.36 -6.56
C MET A 250 0.88 11.02 -7.50
N ASP A 251 2.17 10.86 -7.20
CA ASP A 251 3.26 11.37 -8.03
C ASP A 251 4.48 10.45 -7.98
N ILE A 252 5.37 10.61 -8.95
CA ILE A 252 6.56 9.77 -9.13
C ILE A 252 7.53 9.86 -7.95
N ILE A 253 8.32 8.82 -7.79
CA ILE A 253 9.55 8.87 -7.03
C ILE A 253 10.71 9.04 -8.03
N PRO A 254 11.56 10.09 -7.92
CA PRO A 254 12.67 10.26 -8.84
C PRO A 254 13.50 8.99 -9.00
N THR A 255 13.79 8.64 -10.23
CA THR A 255 14.47 7.38 -10.57
C THR A 255 15.83 7.27 -9.87
N SER A 256 16.55 8.39 -9.71
CA SER A 256 17.83 8.43 -9.01
C SER A 256 17.71 8.07 -7.53
N ILE A 257 16.68 8.58 -6.83
CA ILE A 257 16.38 8.23 -5.43
C ILE A 257 16.03 6.75 -5.33
N ALA A 258 15.08 6.29 -6.16
CA ALA A 258 14.62 4.91 -6.10
C ALA A 258 15.75 3.91 -6.37
N LEU A 259 16.63 4.18 -7.35
CA LEU A 259 17.82 3.37 -7.60
C LEU A 259 18.82 3.40 -6.44
N ALA A 260 19.08 4.59 -5.86
CA ALA A 260 20.03 4.71 -4.75
C ALA A 260 19.54 3.99 -3.49
N GLN A 261 18.26 4.11 -3.16
CA GLN A 261 17.65 3.38 -2.05
C GLN A 261 17.63 1.88 -2.32
N ALA A 262 17.22 1.46 -3.52
CA ALA A 262 17.28 0.06 -3.93
C ALA A 262 18.69 -0.53 -3.77
N ALA A 263 19.71 0.18 -4.26
CA ALA A 263 21.11 -0.25 -4.16
C ALA A 263 21.59 -0.36 -2.71
N LYS A 264 21.26 0.63 -1.89
CA LYS A 264 21.66 0.69 -0.47
C LYS A 264 20.98 -0.42 0.35
N GLU A 265 19.66 -0.53 0.23
CA GLU A 265 18.87 -1.44 1.07
C GLU A 265 19.04 -2.92 0.68
N SER A 266 19.31 -3.21 -0.60
CA SER A 266 19.51 -4.57 -1.09
C SER A 266 20.98 -5.02 -1.21
N GLY A 267 21.94 -4.15 -0.87
CA GLY A 267 23.35 -4.42 -1.14
C GLY A 267 23.63 -4.63 -2.64
N TRP A 268 23.04 -3.80 -3.49
CA TRP A 268 23.10 -3.96 -4.95
C TRP A 268 22.50 -5.29 -5.45
N GLY A 269 21.44 -5.75 -4.80
CA GLY A 269 20.70 -6.97 -5.17
C GLY A 269 21.30 -8.27 -4.63
N THR A 270 22.33 -8.21 -3.79
CA THR A 270 23.02 -9.41 -3.27
C THR A 270 22.59 -9.81 -1.85
N SER A 271 21.81 -8.98 -1.15
CA SER A 271 21.34 -9.33 0.18
C SER A 271 20.42 -10.54 0.15
N ARG A 272 20.44 -11.34 1.21
CA ARG A 272 19.56 -12.50 1.38
C ARG A 272 18.08 -12.14 1.17
N PHE A 273 17.64 -10.99 1.71
CA PHE A 273 16.27 -10.53 1.56
C PHE A 273 15.89 -10.19 0.11
N ALA A 274 16.84 -9.65 -0.67
CA ALA A 274 16.63 -9.38 -2.09
C ALA A 274 16.55 -10.68 -2.90
N LEU A 275 17.43 -11.66 -2.61
CA LEU A 275 17.53 -12.92 -3.34
C LEU A 275 16.39 -13.90 -3.01
N GLU A 276 16.03 -14.05 -1.72
CA GLU A 276 15.02 -15.02 -1.28
C GLU A 276 13.60 -14.44 -1.24
N GLY A 277 13.48 -13.13 -1.12
CA GLY A 277 12.20 -12.47 -0.90
C GLY A 277 11.83 -11.37 -1.86
N ASN A 278 12.64 -11.10 -2.89
CA ASN A 278 12.45 -9.97 -3.79
C ASN A 278 12.30 -8.61 -3.06
N ALA A 279 12.83 -8.52 -1.83
CA ALA A 279 12.68 -7.38 -0.93
C ALA A 279 13.78 -6.34 -1.19
N ILE A 280 13.63 -5.60 -2.29
CA ILE A 280 14.66 -4.63 -2.74
C ILE A 280 14.85 -3.48 -1.72
N PHE A 281 13.78 -3.07 -1.02
CA PHE A 281 13.76 -1.89 -0.15
C PHE A 281 13.64 -2.20 1.34
N GLY A 282 13.80 -3.45 1.74
CA GLY A 282 13.85 -3.85 3.14
C GLY A 282 12.59 -3.49 3.96
N GLN A 283 11.41 -3.50 3.37
CA GLN A 283 10.18 -3.13 4.06
C GLN A 283 9.82 -4.13 5.16
N TRP A 284 9.47 -3.59 6.33
CA TRP A 284 9.12 -4.39 7.49
C TRP A 284 7.64 -4.78 7.49
N THR A 285 7.36 -5.97 8.05
CA THR A 285 6.00 -6.45 8.34
C THR A 285 5.95 -7.10 9.72
N TRP A 286 4.84 -6.94 10.40
CA TRP A 286 4.53 -7.62 11.67
C TRP A 286 3.50 -8.73 11.50
N SER A 287 2.90 -8.81 10.32
CA SER A 287 1.91 -9.83 9.94
C SER A 287 2.15 -10.28 8.51
N GLY A 288 1.80 -11.52 8.19
CA GLY A 288 1.90 -12.08 6.85
C GLY A 288 3.23 -12.74 6.51
N GLN A 289 3.45 -12.98 5.22
CA GLN A 289 4.65 -13.66 4.71
C GLN A 289 5.85 -12.72 4.76
N GLY A 290 6.93 -13.17 5.41
CA GLY A 290 8.17 -12.40 5.52
C GLY A 290 9.34 -13.27 5.92
N ILE A 291 10.55 -12.75 5.69
CA ILE A 291 11.81 -13.38 6.05
C ILE A 291 12.30 -12.77 7.37
N ALA A 292 12.54 -13.62 8.35
CA ALA A 292 13.10 -13.18 9.63
C ALA A 292 14.57 -12.76 9.46
N PRO A 293 15.01 -11.62 10.04
CA PRO A 293 16.43 -11.33 10.19
C PRO A 293 17.14 -12.44 10.99
N LEU A 294 18.39 -12.74 10.64
CA LEU A 294 19.16 -13.77 11.35
C LEU A 294 19.41 -13.39 12.82
N ASP A 295 19.72 -12.10 13.06
CA ASP A 295 20.03 -11.56 14.40
C ASP A 295 18.78 -11.04 15.14
N ARG A 296 17.60 -11.55 14.79
CA ARG A 296 16.36 -11.11 15.42
C ARG A 296 16.29 -11.65 16.85
N GLU A 297 16.16 -10.74 17.81
CA GLU A 297 15.84 -11.10 19.19
C GLU A 297 14.54 -11.94 19.24
N SER A 298 14.52 -12.98 20.06
CA SER A 298 13.42 -13.96 20.14
C SER A 298 12.06 -13.33 20.49
N ASN A 299 12.05 -12.19 21.16
CA ASN A 299 10.85 -11.44 21.54
C ASN A 299 10.33 -10.47 20.49
N LYS A 300 11.02 -10.28 19.35
CA LYS A 300 10.60 -9.37 18.28
C LYS A 300 10.00 -10.14 17.11
N ASN A 301 8.76 -9.83 16.76
CA ASN A 301 8.02 -10.52 15.67
C ASN A 301 8.13 -9.88 14.30
N HIS A 302 9.01 -8.88 14.12
CA HIS A 302 9.17 -8.23 12.84
C HIS A 302 9.89 -9.11 11.81
N LYS A 303 9.48 -9.00 10.56
CA LYS A 303 10.06 -9.69 9.40
C LYS A 303 10.25 -8.69 8.26
N ILE A 304 11.12 -9.02 7.32
CA ILE A 304 11.18 -8.30 6.05
C ILE A 304 10.13 -8.89 5.12
N LEU A 305 9.28 -8.04 4.56
CA LEU A 305 8.17 -8.42 3.68
C LEU A 305 8.70 -9.12 2.42
N LYS A 306 8.13 -10.28 2.09
CA LYS A 306 8.43 -11.03 0.88
C LYS A 306 7.49 -10.63 -0.25
N PHE A 307 8.01 -10.52 -1.47
CA PHE A 307 7.24 -10.17 -2.65
C PHE A 307 7.27 -11.29 -3.69
N PRO A 308 6.18 -11.51 -4.45
CA PRO A 308 6.15 -12.53 -5.48
C PRO A 308 7.13 -12.25 -6.63
N ILE A 309 7.31 -10.97 -6.95
CA ILE A 309 8.22 -10.49 -8.01
C ILE A 309 8.89 -9.17 -7.60
N LEU A 310 10.04 -8.84 -8.19
CA LEU A 310 10.79 -7.60 -7.93
C LEU A 310 9.91 -6.34 -8.14
N ARG A 311 9.06 -6.32 -9.17
CA ARG A 311 8.19 -5.18 -9.46
C ARG A 311 7.19 -4.90 -8.34
N ALA A 312 6.71 -5.93 -7.65
CA ALA A 312 5.81 -5.77 -6.51
C ALA A 312 6.50 -5.03 -5.35
N SER A 313 7.78 -5.29 -5.10
CA SER A 313 8.59 -4.55 -4.13
C SER A 313 8.74 -3.07 -4.52
N VAL A 314 9.01 -2.78 -5.80
CA VAL A 314 9.09 -1.40 -6.31
C VAL A 314 7.75 -0.66 -6.10
N LYS A 315 6.63 -1.28 -6.48
CA LYS A 315 5.29 -0.71 -6.30
C LYS A 315 4.99 -0.43 -4.83
N ALA A 316 5.29 -1.37 -3.94
CA ALA A 316 5.07 -1.21 -2.50
C ALA A 316 5.94 -0.09 -1.91
N TYR A 317 7.21 0.01 -2.32
CA TYR A 317 8.11 1.09 -1.94
C TYR A 317 7.58 2.47 -2.36
N GLN A 318 7.20 2.64 -3.63
CA GLN A 318 6.65 3.90 -4.12
C GLN A 318 5.35 4.28 -3.40
N ASN A 319 4.47 3.31 -3.15
CA ASN A 319 3.26 3.52 -2.37
C ASN A 319 3.58 3.95 -0.93
N ASN A 320 4.59 3.37 -0.29
CA ASN A 320 5.02 3.75 1.05
C ASN A 320 5.47 5.22 1.11
N LEU A 321 6.34 5.67 0.22
CA LEU A 321 6.77 7.07 0.16
C LEU A 321 5.60 8.02 -0.14
N ASN A 322 4.67 7.57 -0.95
CA ASN A 322 3.49 8.33 -1.36
C ASN A 322 2.39 8.39 -0.29
N THR A 323 2.37 7.49 0.70
CA THR A 323 1.25 7.41 1.66
C THR A 323 1.65 7.56 3.13
N HIS A 324 2.83 7.08 3.54
CA HIS A 324 3.21 7.05 4.95
C HIS A 324 3.47 8.46 5.50
N LYS A 325 3.04 8.69 6.75
CA LYS A 325 3.13 10.02 7.41
C LYS A 325 4.55 10.56 7.51
N SER A 326 5.54 9.71 7.71
CA SER A 326 6.95 10.10 7.84
C SER A 326 7.51 10.79 6.58
N TYR A 327 6.87 10.61 5.42
CA TYR A 327 7.32 11.18 4.15
C TYR A 327 6.46 12.36 3.67
N SER A 328 5.71 13.01 4.57
CA SER A 328 4.90 14.20 4.24
C SER A 328 5.77 15.35 3.70
N LYS A 329 6.94 15.61 4.32
CA LYS A 329 7.89 16.64 3.85
C LYS A 329 8.40 16.35 2.43
N PHE A 330 8.66 15.08 2.10
CA PHE A 330 9.05 14.66 0.75
C PHE A 330 7.96 15.02 -0.26
N ARG A 331 6.70 14.67 0.03
CA ARG A 331 5.56 14.94 -0.86
C ARG A 331 5.30 16.45 -1.00
N GLN A 332 5.35 17.21 0.09
CA GLN A 332 5.18 18.66 0.08
C GLN A 332 6.24 19.35 -0.78
N LYS A 333 7.53 19.01 -0.60
CA LYS A 333 8.60 19.56 -1.42
C LYS A 333 8.46 19.20 -2.90
N ARG A 334 8.05 17.95 -3.20
CA ARG A 334 7.77 17.49 -4.57
C ARG A 334 6.60 18.25 -5.19
N SER A 335 5.49 18.45 -4.46
CA SER A 335 4.33 19.24 -4.90
C SER A 335 4.74 20.69 -5.19
N PHE A 336 5.50 21.31 -4.30
CA PHE A 336 6.02 22.66 -4.50
C PHE A 336 6.86 22.78 -5.78
N LEU A 337 7.72 21.80 -6.09
CA LEU A 337 8.47 21.81 -7.35
C LEU A 337 7.54 21.75 -8.57
N ARG A 338 6.46 20.94 -8.50
CA ARG A 338 5.44 20.86 -9.55
C ARG A 338 4.70 22.19 -9.74
N GLU A 339 4.27 22.83 -8.66
CA GLU A 339 3.58 24.12 -8.68
C GLU A 339 4.45 25.24 -9.29
N LYS A 340 5.75 25.16 -9.07
CA LYS A 340 6.74 26.09 -9.66
C LYS A 340 7.21 25.69 -11.06
N ASN A 341 6.59 24.68 -11.68
CA ASN A 341 7.02 24.11 -12.97
C ASN A 341 8.51 23.71 -12.99
N LYS A 342 9.08 23.38 -11.82
CA LYS A 342 10.45 22.90 -11.72
C LYS A 342 10.51 21.40 -11.93
N LYS A 343 11.67 20.93 -12.41
CA LYS A 343 11.94 19.50 -12.52
C LYS A 343 11.94 18.87 -11.12
N VAL A 344 11.26 17.74 -10.98
CA VAL A 344 11.29 16.94 -9.75
C VAL A 344 12.59 16.14 -9.73
N ALA A 345 13.68 16.78 -9.29
CA ALA A 345 15.02 16.21 -9.27
C ALA A 345 15.29 15.49 -7.94
N GLY A 346 15.91 14.29 -8.03
CA GLY A 346 16.11 13.46 -6.85
C GLY A 346 17.05 14.09 -5.83
N LEU A 347 18.16 14.70 -6.27
CA LEU A 347 19.11 15.34 -5.36
C LEU A 347 18.47 16.44 -4.49
N GLU A 348 17.48 17.17 -5.01
CA GLU A 348 16.76 18.19 -4.23
C GLU A 348 15.83 17.61 -3.19
N LEU A 349 15.41 16.35 -3.35
CA LEU A 349 14.44 15.68 -2.48
C LEU A 349 15.08 14.76 -1.44
N THR A 350 16.35 14.38 -1.61
CA THR A 350 17.01 13.42 -0.72
C THR A 350 17.02 13.85 0.74
N GLU A 351 17.20 15.14 1.04
CA GLU A 351 17.24 15.66 2.42
C GLU A 351 15.92 15.45 3.17
N THR A 352 14.80 15.34 2.43
CA THR A 352 13.48 15.10 3.02
C THR A 352 13.26 13.64 3.45
N LEU A 353 14.20 12.76 3.15
CA LEU A 353 14.16 11.32 3.46
C LEU A 353 14.92 10.94 4.74
N ASN A 354 15.25 11.93 5.58
CA ASN A 354 15.95 11.69 6.86
C ASN A 354 15.20 10.72 7.80
N ASN A 355 13.89 10.61 7.68
CA ASN A 355 13.06 9.68 8.46
C ASN A 355 12.98 8.26 7.84
N TYR A 356 13.71 7.98 6.76
CA TYR A 356 13.71 6.65 6.15
C TYR A 356 14.53 5.64 6.97
N ALA A 357 15.62 6.10 7.58
CA ALA A 357 16.47 5.29 8.44
C ALA A 357 16.76 6.02 9.77
N GLN A 358 17.12 5.26 10.79
CA GLN A 358 17.45 5.81 12.11
C GLN A 358 18.64 6.77 12.09
N THR A 359 19.57 6.58 11.13
CA THR A 359 20.76 7.43 10.97
C THR A 359 20.48 8.81 10.37
N GLY A 360 19.22 9.10 10.01
CA GLY A 360 18.78 10.45 9.66
C GLY A 360 19.59 11.10 8.54
N THR A 361 20.31 12.17 8.86
CA THR A 361 21.11 12.95 7.89
C THR A 361 22.29 12.16 7.30
N GLU A 362 22.87 11.22 8.01
CA GLU A 362 23.90 10.35 7.45
C GLU A 362 23.34 9.47 6.33
N TYR A 363 22.13 8.98 6.52
CA TYR A 363 21.43 8.24 5.47
C TYR A 363 21.31 9.05 4.18
N THR A 364 20.84 10.29 4.28
CA THR A 364 20.63 11.15 3.11
C THR A 364 21.96 11.56 2.45
N LYS A 365 23.02 11.80 3.23
CA LYS A 365 24.38 12.01 2.71
C LYS A 365 24.85 10.79 1.92
N LYS A 366 24.63 9.58 2.46
CA LYS A 366 25.00 8.35 1.77
C LYS A 366 24.22 8.12 0.48
N LEU A 367 22.91 8.44 0.46
CA LEU A 367 22.13 8.41 -0.77
C LEU A 367 22.68 9.37 -1.82
N ASN A 368 22.98 10.61 -1.43
CA ASN A 368 23.58 11.60 -2.33
C ASN A 368 24.92 11.12 -2.90
N GLN A 369 25.74 10.47 -2.08
CA GLN A 369 26.99 9.88 -2.52
C GLN A 369 26.75 8.80 -3.57
N ILE A 370 25.81 7.86 -3.33
CA ILE A 370 25.47 6.79 -4.28
C ILE A 370 24.95 7.39 -5.59
N ILE A 371 24.06 8.39 -5.53
CA ILE A 371 23.50 9.06 -6.71
C ILE A 371 24.63 9.66 -7.56
N LYS A 372 25.51 10.44 -6.93
CA LYS A 372 26.62 11.13 -7.63
C LYS A 372 27.63 10.14 -8.20
N GLN A 373 28.14 9.21 -7.38
CA GLN A 373 29.18 8.25 -7.80
C GLN A 373 28.74 7.35 -8.96
N ASN A 374 27.44 7.02 -9.05
CA ASN A 374 26.91 6.15 -10.10
C ASN A 374 26.14 6.94 -11.18
N ARG A 375 26.19 8.27 -11.16
CA ARG A 375 25.53 9.16 -12.13
C ARG A 375 24.05 8.80 -12.32
N LEU A 376 23.33 8.56 -11.21
CA LEU A 376 21.95 8.08 -11.26
C LEU A 376 20.96 9.14 -11.71
N THR A 377 21.31 10.42 -11.61
CA THR A 377 20.52 11.54 -12.15
C THR A 377 20.35 11.48 -13.66
N ASP A 378 21.28 10.82 -14.38
CA ASP A 378 21.17 10.64 -15.81
C ASP A 378 19.94 9.79 -16.22
N PHE A 379 19.37 9.02 -15.27
CA PHE A 379 18.19 8.19 -15.48
C PHE A 379 16.86 8.88 -15.07
N GLU A 380 16.87 10.09 -14.55
CA GLU A 380 15.63 10.77 -14.13
C GLU A 380 14.64 11.07 -15.26
N PRO A 381 15.08 11.48 -16.47
CA PRO A 381 14.16 11.72 -17.58
C PRO A 381 13.89 10.48 -18.44
N VAL A 382 14.36 9.29 -18.02
CA VAL A 382 14.25 8.06 -18.83
C VAL A 382 12.81 7.57 -18.88
N ARG A 383 12.39 7.11 -20.08
CA ARG A 383 11.09 6.50 -20.38
C ARG A 383 11.24 5.10 -20.97
N LEU A 384 10.17 4.32 -20.95
CA LEU A 384 10.16 3.04 -21.66
C LEU A 384 10.04 3.25 -23.17
N VAL A 385 10.75 2.46 -23.95
CA VAL A 385 10.72 2.50 -25.43
C VAL A 385 9.27 2.39 -25.96
N ASN A 386 8.49 1.48 -25.37
CA ASN A 386 7.10 1.24 -25.85
C ASN A 386 6.14 2.41 -25.53
N SER A 387 6.42 3.21 -24.51
CA SER A 387 5.58 4.37 -24.17
C SER A 387 5.71 5.49 -25.20
N VAL A 388 6.91 5.68 -25.74
CA VAL A 388 7.16 6.68 -26.77
C VAL A 388 6.44 6.33 -28.07
N LYS A 389 6.55 5.06 -28.53
CA LYS A 389 5.84 4.58 -29.73
C LYS A 389 4.32 4.71 -29.62
N LYS A 390 3.75 4.56 -28.43
CA LYS A 390 2.32 4.70 -28.20
C LYS A 390 1.85 6.15 -28.34
N ILE A 391 2.68 7.12 -27.97
CA ILE A 391 2.38 8.56 -28.14
C ILE A 391 2.43 8.94 -29.61
N GLU A 392 3.43 8.47 -30.35
CA GLU A 392 3.57 8.72 -31.80
C GLU A 392 2.41 8.14 -32.64
N LEU A 393 1.79 7.02 -32.20
CA LEU A 393 0.64 6.41 -32.85
C LEU A 393 -0.70 7.09 -32.47
N SER A 394 -0.74 7.94 -31.49
CA SER A 394 -1.94 8.64 -31.00
C SER A 394 -1.98 10.12 -31.39
N SER A 395 -0.94 10.61 -32.01
CA SER A 395 -0.82 11.97 -32.63
C SER A 395 -1.11 11.94 -34.09
#